data_e051d1bfc4d28ddf2aa94bff5dc07776
#
_entry.id   e051d1bfc4d28ddf2aa94bff5dc07776
#
_cell.length_a   1.000
_cell.length_b   1.000
_cell.length_c   1.000
_cell.angle_alpha   90.00
_cell.angle_beta   90.00
_cell.angle_gamma   90.00
#
_symmetry.space_group_name_H-M   'P 1'
#
loop_
_entity.id
_entity.type
_entity.pdbx_description
1 polymer ?
#
loop_
_entity_poly.entity_id
_entity_poly.type
_entity_poly.pdbx_seq_one_letter_code
_entity_poly.pdbx_strand_id
1 'polypeptide(L)'
;YHRPDYRSKDDAVFDALSDLLSEGRTSRLYRSLVRDKKIASFCEGLTGYPGVKYPHLFAFIAVPLPGHKPDEMAAAIHAEVEKLKKEDISDDELKMIKTRSKANLIRGLADNQGLATQLAIYQTRYGDWRELFRTVDRIDQVSKADIRRIANQVFTDTNRTVGIIENAGPGGAQQGGGQAPSGSGDQGGAQ
;
A
#
# COMPACT_ATOMS: atom_id res chain seq x y z
N TYR A 1 -2.04 7.69 -5.49
CA TYR A 1 -2.55 7.42 -6.82
C TYR A 1 -3.87 6.66 -6.73
N HIS A 2 -4.90 7.09 -7.50
CA HIS A 2 -6.16 6.35 -7.57
C HIS A 2 -6.00 5.07 -8.41
N ARG A 3 -6.67 4.01 -7.99
CA ARG A 3 -6.76 2.76 -8.73
C ARG A 3 -8.18 2.20 -8.71
N PRO A 4 -8.56 1.33 -9.66
CA PRO A 4 -9.83 0.62 -9.66
C PRO A 4 -10.01 -0.27 -8.42
N ASP A 5 -11.25 -0.69 -8.17
CA ASP A 5 -11.57 -1.66 -7.12
C ASP A 5 -11.07 -3.08 -7.45
N TYR A 6 -11.29 -4.02 -6.52
CA TYR A 6 -10.86 -5.42 -6.61
C TYR A 6 -11.46 -6.21 -7.78
N ARG A 7 -12.51 -5.69 -8.46
CA ARG A 7 -13.13 -6.35 -9.63
C ARG A 7 -12.37 -6.08 -10.91
N SER A 8 -11.41 -5.18 -10.87
CA SER A 8 -10.55 -4.91 -12.02
C SER A 8 -9.78 -6.17 -12.40
N LYS A 9 -9.70 -6.44 -13.70
CA LYS A 9 -8.84 -7.50 -14.25
C LYS A 9 -7.36 -7.31 -13.91
N ASP A 10 -6.99 -6.07 -13.59
CA ASP A 10 -5.62 -5.68 -13.27
C ASP A 10 -5.32 -5.74 -11.75
N ASP A 11 -6.26 -6.20 -10.90
CA ASP A 11 -6.08 -6.26 -9.45
C ASP A 11 -4.82 -7.02 -9.04
N ALA A 12 -4.58 -8.19 -9.65
CA ALA A 12 -3.37 -8.98 -9.42
C ALA A 12 -2.07 -8.25 -9.85
N VAL A 13 -2.14 -7.35 -10.83
CA VAL A 13 -0.98 -6.56 -11.25
C VAL A 13 -0.63 -5.51 -10.18
N PHE A 14 -1.64 -4.92 -9.53
CA PHE A 14 -1.40 -4.01 -8.40
C PHE A 14 -0.82 -4.73 -7.18
N ASP A 15 -1.25 -5.95 -6.91
CA ASP A 15 -0.67 -6.77 -5.85
C ASP A 15 0.80 -7.10 -6.16
N ALA A 16 1.09 -7.45 -7.42
CA ALA A 16 2.46 -7.69 -7.88
C ALA A 16 3.34 -6.43 -7.78
N LEU A 17 2.80 -5.25 -8.10
CA LEU A 17 3.50 -3.96 -7.93
C LEU A 17 3.79 -3.65 -6.45
N SER A 18 2.84 -3.89 -5.57
CA SER A 18 3.02 -3.71 -4.13
C SER A 18 4.09 -4.65 -3.58
N ASP A 19 4.06 -5.93 -3.97
CA ASP A 19 5.08 -6.92 -3.59
C ASP A 19 6.49 -6.49 -4.06
N LEU A 20 6.63 -6.14 -5.33
CA LEU A 20 7.90 -5.70 -5.92
C LEU A 20 8.49 -4.49 -5.20
N LEU A 21 7.64 -3.51 -4.91
CA LEU A 21 8.06 -2.24 -4.34
C LEU A 21 8.34 -2.31 -2.85
N SER A 22 7.61 -3.15 -2.10
CA SER A 22 7.56 -3.03 -0.65
C SER A 22 7.79 -4.31 0.14
N GLU A 23 7.59 -5.49 -0.46
CA GLU A 23 7.60 -6.73 0.34
C GLU A 23 9.02 -7.18 0.68
N GLY A 24 9.37 -7.00 1.96
CA GLY A 24 10.63 -7.45 2.55
C GLY A 24 11.86 -6.64 2.14
N ARG A 25 13.02 -7.09 2.63
CA ARG A 25 14.30 -6.39 2.47
C ARG A 25 14.87 -6.39 1.04
N THR A 26 14.30 -7.19 0.15
CA THR A 26 14.70 -7.28 -1.25
C THR A 26 13.85 -6.38 -2.16
N SER A 27 12.82 -5.74 -1.64
CA SER A 27 11.95 -4.83 -2.37
C SER A 27 12.70 -3.58 -2.87
N ARG A 28 12.22 -3.00 -3.96
CA ARG A 28 12.91 -1.88 -4.61
C ARG A 28 13.00 -0.64 -3.72
N LEU A 29 11.91 -0.29 -3.03
CA LEU A 29 11.89 0.88 -2.14
C LEU A 29 12.81 0.68 -0.93
N TYR A 30 12.74 -0.50 -0.28
CA TYR A 30 13.63 -0.78 0.84
C TYR A 30 15.11 -0.70 0.41
N ARG A 31 15.47 -1.35 -0.68
CA ARG A 31 16.84 -1.33 -1.20
C ARG A 31 17.29 0.09 -1.50
N SER A 32 16.49 0.85 -2.25
CA SER A 32 16.87 2.18 -2.72
C SER A 32 16.93 3.19 -1.57
N LEU A 33 15.86 3.31 -0.75
CA LEU A 33 15.74 4.39 0.22
C LEU A 33 16.32 4.06 1.60
N VAL A 34 16.16 2.80 2.05
CA VAL A 34 16.54 2.40 3.41
C VAL A 34 17.95 1.86 3.45
N ARG A 35 18.32 0.94 2.55
CA ARG A 35 19.60 0.24 2.57
C ARG A 35 20.73 1.04 1.91
N ASP A 36 20.50 1.51 0.67
CA ASP A 36 21.55 2.06 -0.18
C ASP A 36 21.72 3.57 0.05
N LYS A 37 20.66 4.34 -0.07
CA LYS A 37 20.69 5.80 0.16
C LYS A 37 20.67 6.18 1.64
N LYS A 38 20.11 5.35 2.50
CA LYS A 38 19.97 5.57 3.95
C LYS A 38 19.30 6.91 4.28
N ILE A 39 18.28 7.26 3.54
CA ILE A 39 17.51 8.51 3.69
C ILE A 39 16.18 8.29 4.40
N ALA A 40 15.67 7.05 4.43
CA ALA A 40 14.40 6.69 5.06
C ALA A 40 14.62 5.63 6.14
N SER A 41 13.92 5.76 7.25
CA SER A 41 13.77 4.69 8.25
C SER A 41 12.76 3.63 7.81
N PHE A 42 11.78 4.05 7.01
CA PHE A 42 10.70 3.22 6.50
C PHE A 42 10.22 3.75 5.15
N CYS A 43 9.95 2.84 4.22
CA CYS A 43 9.29 3.19 2.96
C CYS A 43 8.51 1.99 2.43
N GLU A 44 7.26 2.21 2.09
CA GLU A 44 6.34 1.17 1.63
C GLU A 44 5.38 1.70 0.55
N GLY A 45 5.03 0.84 -0.41
CA GLY A 45 3.98 1.08 -1.39
C GLY A 45 2.84 0.09 -1.16
N LEU A 46 1.70 0.60 -0.72
CA LEU A 46 0.54 -0.17 -0.31
C LEU A 46 -0.55 -0.11 -1.38
N THR A 47 -1.10 -1.27 -1.72
CA THR A 47 -2.36 -1.34 -2.47
C THR A 47 -3.53 -1.57 -1.51
N GLY A 48 -4.73 -1.10 -1.89
CA GLY A 48 -5.94 -1.37 -1.12
C GLY A 48 -6.27 -0.38 0.00
N TYR A 49 -5.67 0.81 0.02
CA TYR A 49 -5.94 1.82 1.05
C TYR A 49 -7.05 2.82 0.62
N PRO A 50 -8.02 3.16 1.47
CA PRO A 50 -8.29 2.67 2.84
C PRO A 50 -9.09 1.36 2.88
N GLY A 51 -9.45 0.79 1.75
CA GLY A 51 -10.18 -0.46 1.61
C GLY A 51 -10.39 -0.78 0.15
N VAL A 52 -10.77 -2.04 -0.18
CA VAL A 52 -10.72 -2.55 -1.57
C VAL A 52 -12.07 -2.60 -2.28
N LYS A 53 -13.18 -2.46 -1.53
CA LYS A 53 -14.54 -2.63 -2.07
C LYS A 53 -14.91 -1.63 -3.17
N TYR A 54 -14.38 -0.42 -3.08
CA TYR A 54 -14.60 0.69 -4.03
C TYR A 54 -13.27 1.10 -4.65
N PRO A 55 -13.26 1.93 -5.70
CA PRO A 55 -12.03 2.55 -6.17
C PRO A 55 -11.26 3.15 -5.00
N HIS A 56 -9.97 2.85 -4.93
CA HIS A 56 -9.15 3.13 -3.76
C HIS A 56 -7.74 3.61 -4.19
N LEU A 57 -6.81 3.63 -3.26
CA LEU A 57 -5.49 4.18 -3.51
C LEU A 57 -4.42 3.09 -3.59
N PHE A 58 -3.46 3.32 -4.47
CA PHE A 58 -2.10 2.84 -4.31
C PHE A 58 -1.33 3.96 -3.61
N ALA A 59 -0.97 3.73 -2.35
CA ALA A 59 -0.36 4.73 -1.48
C ALA A 59 1.12 4.42 -1.25
N PHE A 60 1.97 5.43 -1.32
CA PHE A 60 3.35 5.36 -0.85
C PHE A 60 3.46 6.08 0.48
N ILE A 61 4.10 5.44 1.45
CA ILE A 61 4.36 6.01 2.77
C ILE A 61 5.87 5.92 3.01
N ALA A 62 6.47 7.02 3.40
CA ALA A 62 7.88 7.05 3.75
C ALA A 62 8.12 7.93 4.98
N VAL A 63 9.05 7.51 5.82
CA VAL A 63 9.47 8.25 7.01
C VAL A 63 10.95 8.58 6.86
N PRO A 64 11.33 9.87 6.75
CA PRO A 64 12.71 10.27 6.61
C PRO A 64 13.53 9.97 7.88
N LEU A 65 14.82 9.72 7.70
CA LEU A 65 15.78 9.70 8.80
C LEU A 65 16.11 11.15 9.24
N PRO A 66 16.57 11.34 10.50
CA PRO A 66 17.03 12.65 10.95
C PRO A 66 18.03 13.28 9.98
N GLY A 67 17.81 14.54 9.63
CA GLY A 67 18.63 15.30 8.67
C GLY A 67 18.15 15.21 7.21
N HIS A 68 17.16 14.38 6.91
CA HIS A 68 16.56 14.27 5.58
C HIS A 68 15.15 14.87 5.55
N LYS A 69 14.73 15.34 4.37
CA LYS A 69 13.45 16.03 4.17
C LYS A 69 12.43 15.13 3.46
N PRO A 70 11.11 15.33 3.70
CA PRO A 70 10.06 14.61 2.99
C PRO A 70 10.15 14.69 1.46
N ASP A 71 10.58 15.83 0.92
CA ASP A 71 10.76 16.01 -0.53
C ASP A 71 11.80 15.07 -1.12
N GLU A 72 12.86 14.74 -0.38
CA GLU A 72 13.87 13.77 -0.80
C GLU A 72 13.23 12.37 -0.94
N MET A 73 12.32 12.02 -0.02
CA MET A 73 11.57 10.76 -0.09
C MET A 73 10.67 10.73 -1.32
N ALA A 74 9.91 11.81 -1.54
CA ALA A 74 9.02 11.93 -2.69
C ALA A 74 9.79 11.80 -4.01
N ALA A 75 10.93 12.49 -4.15
CA ALA A 75 11.79 12.40 -5.32
C ALA A 75 12.38 11.00 -5.51
N ALA A 76 12.81 10.34 -4.44
CA ALA A 76 13.39 9.00 -4.51
C ALA A 76 12.34 7.93 -4.87
N ILE A 77 11.12 8.02 -4.32
CA ILE A 77 9.99 7.15 -4.69
C ILE A 77 9.64 7.37 -6.16
N HIS A 78 9.53 8.63 -6.59
CA HIS A 78 9.22 8.95 -7.99
C HIS A 78 10.27 8.37 -8.94
N ALA A 79 11.56 8.44 -8.60
CA ALA A 79 12.62 7.84 -9.41
C ALA A 79 12.48 6.32 -9.56
N GLU A 80 12.07 5.59 -8.51
CA GLU A 80 11.81 4.14 -8.62
C GLU A 80 10.57 3.83 -9.44
N VAL A 81 9.52 4.64 -9.33
CA VAL A 81 8.31 4.52 -10.16
C VAL A 81 8.64 4.78 -11.64
N GLU A 82 9.44 5.80 -11.95
CA GLU A 82 9.83 6.12 -13.33
C GLU A 82 10.69 5.00 -13.97
N LYS A 83 11.48 4.27 -13.19
CA LYS A 83 12.17 3.07 -13.69
C LYS A 83 11.16 2.01 -14.15
N LEU A 84 10.11 1.75 -13.35
CA LEU A 84 9.06 0.79 -13.72
C LEU A 84 8.28 1.16 -14.98
N LYS A 85 8.20 2.45 -15.29
CA LYS A 85 7.55 2.95 -16.50
C LYS A 85 8.41 2.77 -17.76
N LYS A 86 9.73 2.84 -17.60
CA LYS A 86 10.70 2.84 -18.72
C LYS A 86 11.24 1.44 -19.02
N GLU A 87 11.43 0.63 -17.99
CA GLU A 87 12.13 -0.65 -18.09
C GLU A 87 11.26 -1.79 -17.57
N ASP A 88 11.35 -2.94 -18.22
CA ASP A 88 10.73 -4.16 -17.70
C ASP A 88 11.46 -4.62 -16.44
N ILE A 89 10.70 -5.22 -15.52
CA ILE A 89 11.31 -5.91 -14.38
C ILE A 89 12.08 -7.15 -14.85
N SER A 90 13.05 -7.61 -14.07
CA SER A 90 13.81 -8.81 -14.38
C SER A 90 12.95 -10.08 -14.25
N ASP A 91 13.41 -11.19 -14.90
CA ASP A 91 12.76 -12.50 -14.76
C ASP A 91 12.81 -12.99 -13.31
N ASP A 92 13.90 -12.72 -12.61
CA ASP A 92 14.06 -13.07 -11.20
C ASP A 92 13.09 -12.32 -10.30
N GLU A 93 12.86 -11.02 -10.53
CA GLU A 93 11.85 -10.24 -9.80
C GLU A 93 10.44 -10.80 -10.03
N LEU A 94 10.07 -11.08 -11.27
CA LEU A 94 8.77 -11.65 -11.59
C LEU A 94 8.59 -13.04 -10.95
N LYS A 95 9.60 -13.89 -11.03
CA LYS A 95 9.59 -15.21 -10.39
C LYS A 95 9.48 -15.10 -8.87
N MET A 96 10.22 -14.17 -8.26
CA MET A 96 10.16 -13.92 -6.83
C MET A 96 8.77 -13.50 -6.37
N ILE A 97 8.11 -12.57 -7.07
CA ILE A 97 6.73 -12.13 -6.79
C ILE A 97 5.78 -13.33 -6.81
N LYS A 98 5.78 -14.12 -7.90
CA LYS A 98 4.90 -15.28 -8.06
C LYS A 98 5.13 -16.34 -6.97
N THR A 99 6.38 -16.62 -6.65
CA THR A 99 6.75 -17.59 -5.59
C THR A 99 6.31 -17.09 -4.22
N ARG A 100 6.50 -15.81 -3.92
CA ARG A 100 6.13 -15.20 -2.64
C ARG A 100 4.61 -15.19 -2.46
N SER A 101 3.85 -14.83 -3.48
CA SER A 101 2.39 -14.84 -3.45
C SER A 101 1.85 -16.24 -3.11
N LYS A 102 2.38 -17.29 -3.75
CA LYS A 102 2.03 -18.69 -3.43
C LYS A 102 2.38 -19.06 -1.98
N ALA A 103 3.57 -18.70 -1.54
CA ALA A 103 4.01 -18.98 -0.17
C ALA A 103 3.16 -18.23 0.87
N ASN A 104 2.76 -17.00 0.59
CA ASN A 104 1.88 -16.21 1.46
C ASN A 104 0.49 -16.84 1.56
N LEU A 105 -0.08 -17.30 0.45
CA LEU A 105 -1.35 -18.03 0.47
C LEU A 105 -1.23 -19.29 1.34
N ILE A 106 -0.23 -20.14 1.10
CA ILE A 106 -0.04 -21.39 1.87
C ILE A 106 0.10 -21.08 3.36
N ARG A 107 0.90 -20.08 3.73
CA ARG A 107 1.05 -19.66 5.15
C ARG A 107 -0.26 -19.13 5.74
N GLY A 108 -1.04 -18.36 4.98
CA GLY A 108 -2.34 -17.85 5.42
C GLY A 108 -3.40 -18.93 5.63
N LEU A 109 -3.19 -20.13 5.10
CA LEU A 109 -4.09 -21.28 5.22
C LEU A 109 -3.55 -22.38 6.15
N ALA A 110 -2.42 -22.14 6.83
CA ALA A 110 -1.71 -23.18 7.59
C ALA A 110 -2.45 -23.64 8.86
N ASP A 111 -3.38 -22.83 9.37
CA ASP A 111 -4.18 -23.17 10.55
C ASP A 111 -5.67 -22.87 10.30
N ASN A 112 -6.53 -23.43 11.16
CA ASN A 112 -7.99 -23.32 11.03
C ASN A 112 -8.48 -21.88 11.13
N GLN A 113 -7.86 -21.04 11.96
CA GLN A 113 -8.24 -19.64 12.12
C GLN A 113 -7.90 -18.84 10.84
N GLY A 114 -6.71 -19.03 10.30
CA GLY A 114 -6.29 -18.40 9.04
C GLY A 114 -7.19 -18.82 7.88
N LEU A 115 -7.45 -20.13 7.74
CA LEU A 115 -8.36 -20.65 6.70
C LEU A 115 -9.76 -20.03 6.83
N ALA A 116 -10.36 -20.07 8.01
CA ALA A 116 -11.71 -19.54 8.24
C ALA A 116 -11.77 -18.03 7.94
N THR A 117 -10.77 -17.28 8.39
CA THR A 117 -10.68 -15.83 8.14
C THR A 117 -10.56 -15.51 6.66
N GLN A 118 -9.69 -16.21 5.93
CA GLN A 118 -9.52 -16.00 4.50
C GLN A 118 -10.79 -16.34 3.71
N LEU A 119 -11.43 -17.47 4.01
CA LEU A 119 -12.69 -17.85 3.36
C LEU A 119 -13.80 -16.81 3.60
N ALA A 120 -13.93 -16.30 4.84
CA ALA A 120 -14.90 -15.27 5.19
C ALA A 120 -14.63 -13.93 4.47
N ILE A 121 -13.37 -13.52 4.40
CA ILE A 121 -12.95 -12.30 3.68
C ILE A 121 -13.33 -12.42 2.21
N TYR A 122 -12.97 -13.52 1.56
CA TYR A 122 -13.25 -13.70 0.13
C TYR A 122 -14.74 -13.86 -0.15
N GLN A 123 -15.49 -14.57 0.71
CA GLN A 123 -16.94 -14.64 0.60
C GLN A 123 -17.57 -13.24 0.69
N THR A 124 -17.14 -12.42 1.63
CA THR A 124 -17.68 -11.08 1.83
C THR A 124 -17.31 -10.11 0.70
N ARG A 125 -16.07 -10.20 0.21
CA ARG A 125 -15.51 -9.31 -0.80
C ARG A 125 -16.03 -9.64 -2.21
N TYR A 126 -15.99 -10.91 -2.58
CA TYR A 126 -16.26 -11.37 -3.94
C TYR A 126 -17.63 -12.07 -4.09
N GLY A 127 -18.30 -12.43 -2.99
CA GLY A 127 -19.49 -13.25 -3.01
C GLY A 127 -19.20 -14.74 -3.28
N ASP A 128 -17.94 -15.11 -3.47
CA ASP A 128 -17.48 -16.49 -3.70
C ASP A 128 -16.12 -16.70 -3.02
N TRP A 129 -16.09 -17.53 -1.98
CA TRP A 129 -14.88 -17.88 -1.27
C TRP A 129 -13.83 -18.59 -2.15
N ARG A 130 -14.24 -19.23 -3.25
CA ARG A 130 -13.34 -19.93 -4.19
C ARG A 130 -12.39 -18.97 -4.89
N GLU A 131 -12.70 -17.68 -4.93
CA GLU A 131 -11.81 -16.64 -5.45
C GLU A 131 -10.45 -16.59 -4.73
N LEU A 132 -10.40 -17.02 -3.45
CA LEU A 132 -9.16 -17.20 -2.72
C LEU A 132 -8.13 -18.05 -3.47
N PHE A 133 -8.56 -19.18 -4.00
CA PHE A 133 -7.68 -20.11 -4.72
C PHE A 133 -7.34 -19.61 -6.14
N ARG A 134 -8.26 -18.91 -6.79
CA ARG A 134 -8.04 -18.30 -8.12
C ARG A 134 -7.06 -17.12 -8.08
N THR A 135 -6.79 -16.56 -6.90
CA THR A 135 -5.80 -15.47 -6.74
C THR A 135 -4.41 -15.91 -7.20
N VAL A 136 -4.00 -17.14 -6.91
CA VAL A 136 -2.70 -17.68 -7.38
C VAL A 136 -2.64 -17.77 -8.89
N ASP A 137 -3.71 -18.25 -9.53
CA ASP A 137 -3.76 -18.35 -10.98
C ASP A 137 -3.68 -16.98 -11.64
N ARG A 138 -4.34 -15.97 -11.05
CA ARG A 138 -4.28 -14.59 -11.53
C ARG A 138 -2.87 -14.00 -11.43
N ILE A 139 -2.18 -14.22 -10.31
CA ILE A 139 -0.81 -13.71 -10.15
C ILE A 139 0.16 -14.42 -11.10
N ASP A 140 -0.06 -15.71 -11.38
CA ASP A 140 0.76 -16.47 -12.34
C ASP A 140 0.62 -15.95 -13.78
N GLN A 141 -0.52 -15.34 -14.13
CA GLN A 141 -0.75 -14.74 -15.43
C GLN A 141 -0.13 -13.34 -15.58
N VAL A 142 0.28 -12.70 -14.48
CA VAL A 142 0.92 -11.37 -14.55
C VAL A 142 2.22 -11.46 -15.35
N SER A 143 2.36 -10.56 -16.32
CA SER A 143 3.55 -10.40 -17.15
C SER A 143 4.34 -9.13 -16.80
N LYS A 144 5.60 -9.05 -17.23
CA LYS A 144 6.42 -7.83 -17.13
C LYS A 144 5.75 -6.67 -17.86
N ALA A 145 5.16 -6.94 -19.01
CA ALA A 145 4.47 -5.93 -19.81
C ALA A 145 3.23 -5.37 -19.09
N ASP A 146 2.51 -6.21 -18.31
CA ASP A 146 1.39 -5.74 -17.51
C ASP A 146 1.84 -4.78 -16.40
N ILE A 147 2.92 -5.11 -15.70
CA ILE A 147 3.51 -4.26 -14.67
C ILE A 147 3.89 -2.90 -15.25
N ARG A 148 4.61 -2.87 -16.38
CA ARG A 148 4.98 -1.63 -17.05
C ARG A 148 3.76 -0.86 -17.58
N ARG A 149 2.78 -1.55 -18.14
CA ARG A 149 1.53 -0.94 -18.63
C ARG A 149 0.79 -0.24 -17.50
N ILE A 150 0.57 -0.91 -16.37
CA ILE A 150 -0.13 -0.34 -15.22
C ILE A 150 0.68 0.78 -14.58
N ALA A 151 2.00 0.65 -14.48
CA ALA A 151 2.85 1.73 -13.98
C ALA A 151 2.69 3.01 -14.81
N ASN A 152 2.66 2.90 -16.15
CA ASN A 152 2.43 4.05 -17.04
C ASN A 152 1.01 4.61 -16.95
N GLN A 153 0.01 3.76 -16.78
CA GLN A 153 -1.39 4.16 -16.74
C GLN A 153 -1.77 4.86 -15.43
N VAL A 154 -1.23 4.39 -14.31
CA VAL A 154 -1.69 4.79 -12.97
C VAL A 154 -0.77 5.80 -12.31
N PHE A 155 0.55 5.63 -12.43
CA PHE A 155 1.51 6.50 -11.76
C PHE A 155 1.80 7.78 -12.59
N THR A 156 0.75 8.56 -12.83
CA THR A 156 0.83 9.83 -13.55
C THR A 156 0.71 11.01 -12.58
N ASP A 157 1.22 12.16 -12.95
CA ASP A 157 1.14 13.39 -12.14
C ASP A 157 -0.31 13.84 -11.93
N THR A 158 -1.17 13.63 -12.93
CA THR A 158 -2.60 13.98 -12.86
C THR A 158 -3.41 13.05 -11.96
N ASN A 159 -2.85 11.88 -11.62
CA ASN A 159 -3.46 10.88 -10.73
C ASN A 159 -2.77 10.83 -9.36
N ARG A 160 -1.95 11.82 -9.02
CA ARG A 160 -1.14 11.84 -7.81
C ARG A 160 -1.58 12.93 -6.83
N THR A 161 -1.67 12.57 -5.55
CA THR A 161 -1.74 13.51 -4.44
C THR A 161 -0.56 13.25 -3.50
N VAL A 162 0.14 14.29 -3.08
CA VAL A 162 1.25 14.20 -2.12
C VAL A 162 0.84 14.93 -0.84
N GLY A 163 0.87 14.22 0.28
CA GLY A 163 0.70 14.78 1.62
C GLY A 163 2.03 14.76 2.37
N ILE A 164 2.40 15.87 2.96
CA ILE A 164 3.62 16.01 3.77
C ILE A 164 3.21 16.37 5.19
N ILE A 165 3.77 15.65 6.16
CA ILE A 165 3.62 15.97 7.58
C ILE A 165 4.94 16.56 8.04
N GLU A 166 4.90 17.82 8.44
CA GLU A 166 6.04 18.50 9.04
C GLU A 166 5.84 18.61 10.56
N ASN A 167 6.89 18.39 11.32
CA ASN A 167 6.85 18.66 12.74
C ASN A 167 6.80 20.18 12.95
N ALA A 168 5.75 20.68 13.57
CA ALA A 168 5.79 22.02 14.11
C ALA A 168 6.97 22.08 15.10
N GLY A 169 7.94 22.98 14.85
CA GLY A 169 9.08 23.18 15.76
C GLY A 169 8.63 23.43 17.21
N PRO A 170 9.52 23.55 18.19
CA PRO A 170 9.20 23.62 19.63
C PRO A 170 8.14 24.65 20.05
N GLY A 171 7.67 25.52 19.15
CA GLY A 171 6.60 26.50 19.35
C GLY A 171 5.24 26.14 18.76
N GLY A 172 5.09 25.04 18.03
CA GLY A 172 3.86 24.70 17.27
C GLY A 172 2.81 23.85 18.01
N ALA A 173 3.04 23.48 19.24
CA ALA A 173 2.18 22.56 19.99
C ALA A 173 0.96 23.23 20.68
N GLN A 174 0.59 24.45 20.34
CA GLN A 174 -0.54 25.15 20.98
C GLN A 174 -1.43 25.89 19.97
N GLN A 175 -2.23 25.15 19.20
CA GLN A 175 -3.53 25.62 18.67
C GLN A 175 -4.30 24.48 18.05
N GLY A 176 -5.07 23.80 18.87
CA GLY A 176 -5.96 22.70 18.42
C GLY A 176 -6.74 22.07 19.57
N GLY A 177 -6.78 22.71 20.73
CA GLY A 177 -7.67 22.35 21.83
C GLY A 177 -9.09 22.78 21.52
N GLY A 178 -9.84 21.99 20.77
CA GLY A 178 -11.29 22.16 20.67
C GLY A 178 -11.91 21.99 22.05
N GLN A 179 -12.38 23.11 22.60
CA GLN A 179 -13.14 23.19 23.83
C GLN A 179 -14.43 22.38 23.63
N ALA A 180 -14.55 21.25 24.30
CA ALA A 180 -15.80 20.52 24.40
C ALA A 180 -16.83 21.43 25.09
N PRO A 181 -18.09 21.51 24.61
CA PRO A 181 -19.12 22.30 25.29
C PRO A 181 -19.40 21.64 26.64
N SER A 182 -19.18 22.42 27.70
CA SER A 182 -19.60 22.10 29.06
C SER A 182 -21.12 22.04 29.11
N GLY A 183 -21.67 20.84 29.12
CA GLY A 183 -23.09 20.62 29.43
C GLY A 183 -23.31 20.94 30.89
N SER A 184 -24.01 22.05 31.17
CA SER A 184 -24.57 22.39 32.46
C SER A 184 -25.66 21.37 32.79
N GLY A 185 -25.37 20.46 33.71
CA GLY A 185 -26.37 19.60 34.34
C GLY A 185 -27.22 20.45 35.27
N ASP A 186 -28.47 20.66 34.92
CA ASP A 186 -29.52 21.18 35.78
C ASP A 186 -29.93 20.06 36.76
N GLN A 187 -29.61 20.25 38.05
CA GLN A 187 -30.17 19.46 39.16
C GLN A 187 -31.44 20.16 39.63
N GLY A 188 -32.58 19.75 39.08
CA GLY A 188 -33.88 20.04 39.63
C GLY A 188 -34.29 18.95 40.60
N GLY A 189 -34.22 19.23 41.92
CA GLY A 189 -34.88 18.43 42.93
C GLY A 189 -36.34 18.71 42.98
N ALA A 190 -37.14 17.79 43.44
CA ALA A 190 -38.20 17.95 44.41
C ALA A 190 -39.08 16.71 44.54
N GLN A 191 -39.26 16.33 45.77
CA GLN A 191 -40.39 15.59 46.44
C GLN A 191 -40.58 14.12 46.05
#